data_3e450e83154cda2ec76f5f1b544cc44b
#
_entry.id   3e450e83154cda2ec76f5f1b544cc44b
#
_cell.length_a   1.000
_cell.length_b   1.000
_cell.length_c   1.000
_cell.angle_alpha   90.00
_cell.angle_beta   90.00
_cell.angle_gamma   90.00
#
_symmetry.space_group_name_H-M   'P 1'
#
loop_
_entity.id
_entity.type
_entity.pdbx_description
1 polymer ?
#
loop_
_entity_poly.entity_id
_entity_poly.type
_entity_poly.pdbx_seq_one_letter_code
_entity_poly.pdbx_strand_id
1 'polypeptide(L)'
;MFKVRSVLSLILWLTCTCSTAYAGESVRNPPADSIAMAARIDSVRQLRANDVAFILDKIETAYVSGRRGISDSIWQQTSDFIERMLLNDLISGHDREFAFMLRNIGRLTADAHFAFPDGGALNRFRFFGKEDPIFPLWVQVWKDGTVYNVKDYSGIIPPGAVIESVNKEFYQQFDFSKAYEVPFLAALNTAMTPGEPVYAWAKMNNYYEAEPRIWCNFTNMLFCSHVQGPYTVVYRMPGDAECDTVVLEPMTRQEKYRQFVRSGDKRRSKAERGFCRKPIVYTEVGDGIGVLTINSFWGKRWSHLWVFGRDWRYKRLLRQAMRRIDRDEIRELVIDVSLNSGGMTENIFYTLDYLVDEPITIIDKYLIHEYSREIACKNIENTRELAPEDREFLISYISEVPEGTLFRTDTVRHLEHGPPAELKHRYEGNVYVLTSHLTYSAAQLFARHIQKLGRGPVAGQHCGGYNEVTGNAARIPLPNFHIDFMVPFTATIVDLNDDPFDYPKVDIPIEHPFEEWLRRENNSLDRLLYIIRKDNKTAGEEIRELS
;
A
#
# COMPACT_ATOMS: atom_id res chain seq x y z
N MET A 1 -8.53 24.92 12.72
CA MET A 1 -8.07 26.10 11.96
C MET A 1 -6.64 26.58 12.28
N PHE A 2 -6.06 26.26 13.43
CA PHE A 2 -4.72 26.73 13.81
C PHE A 2 -3.53 25.84 13.38
N LYS A 3 -3.77 24.57 12.98
CA LYS A 3 -2.69 23.58 12.69
C LYS A 3 -2.23 23.53 11.22
N VAL A 4 -3.01 24.08 10.29
CA VAL A 4 -2.62 24.11 8.85
C VAL A 4 -1.47 25.09 8.58
N ARG A 5 -1.33 26.14 9.40
CA ARG A 5 -0.22 27.09 9.28
C ARG A 5 1.16 26.48 9.59
N SER A 6 1.22 25.46 10.42
CA SER A 6 2.49 24.81 10.79
C SER A 6 3.09 23.97 9.66
N VAL A 7 2.25 23.34 8.85
CA VAL A 7 2.66 22.51 7.69
C VAL A 7 3.22 23.37 6.56
N LEU A 8 2.55 24.48 6.28
CA LEU A 8 3.01 25.45 5.29
C LEU A 8 4.32 26.12 5.71
N SER A 9 4.52 26.37 7.02
CA SER A 9 5.76 26.95 7.53
C SER A 9 6.95 26.01 7.40
N LEU A 10 6.75 24.68 7.58
CA LEU A 10 7.82 23.69 7.47
C LEU A 10 8.20 23.44 6.00
N ILE A 11 7.23 23.45 5.10
CA ILE A 11 7.43 23.32 3.67
C ILE A 11 8.12 24.58 3.10
N LEU A 12 7.74 25.76 3.58
CA LEU A 12 8.38 27.03 3.23
C LEU A 12 9.83 27.12 3.77
N TRP A 13 10.11 26.48 4.90
CA TRP A 13 11.46 26.51 5.48
C TRP A 13 12.45 25.65 4.68
N LEU A 14 12.02 24.52 4.13
CA LEU A 14 12.83 23.69 3.22
C LEU A 14 13.17 24.39 1.90
N THR A 15 12.37 25.37 1.49
CA THR A 15 12.65 26.18 0.27
C THR A 15 13.53 27.40 0.54
N CYS A 16 13.55 27.94 1.78
CA CYS A 16 14.32 29.14 2.10
C CYS A 16 15.80 28.88 2.42
N THR A 17 16.18 27.67 2.84
CA THR A 17 17.60 27.40 3.21
C THR A 17 18.53 27.19 2.04
N CYS A 18 18.01 26.98 0.82
CA CYS A 18 18.85 26.83 -0.38
C CYS A 18 19.15 28.14 -1.12
N SER A 19 18.50 29.26 -0.77
CA SER A 19 18.61 30.51 -1.54
C SER A 19 19.65 31.53 -1.03
N THR A 20 20.35 31.24 0.07
CA THR A 20 21.28 32.23 0.67
C THR A 20 22.77 32.05 0.35
N ALA A 21 23.16 31.14 -0.55
CA ALA A 21 24.55 30.88 -0.86
C ALA A 21 25.09 31.54 -2.17
N TYR A 22 24.28 32.32 -2.88
CA TYR A 22 24.74 33.01 -4.10
C TYR A 22 24.33 34.48 -4.15
N ALA A 23 25.00 35.30 -3.37
CA ALA A 23 24.98 36.75 -3.56
C ALA A 23 26.42 37.29 -3.52
N GLY A 24 26.98 37.45 -4.68
CA GLY A 24 28.24 38.20 -4.81
C GLY A 24 29.14 37.80 -5.97
N GLU A 25 28.69 37.91 -7.21
CA GLU A 25 29.59 38.13 -8.35
C GLU A 25 28.93 39.00 -9.42
N SER A 26 29.75 39.93 -9.96
CA SER A 26 29.40 40.97 -10.90
C SER A 26 28.77 40.41 -12.19
N VAL A 27 27.71 41.09 -12.65
CA VAL A 27 27.00 40.84 -13.92
C VAL A 27 28.00 40.93 -15.09
N ARG A 28 28.54 39.78 -15.51
CA ARG A 28 29.06 39.56 -16.85
C ARG A 28 27.97 38.94 -17.70
N ASN A 29 27.78 39.45 -18.92
CA ASN A 29 26.88 38.81 -19.87
C ASN A 29 27.27 37.35 -20.00
N PRO A 30 26.30 36.42 -19.77
CA PRO A 30 26.60 34.99 -19.84
C PRO A 30 27.06 34.62 -21.27
N PRO A 31 27.99 33.65 -21.42
CA PRO A 31 28.39 33.15 -22.73
C PRO A 31 27.17 32.63 -23.53
N ALA A 32 27.24 32.69 -24.87
CA ALA A 32 26.15 32.25 -25.75
C ALA A 32 25.66 30.83 -25.42
N ASP A 33 26.55 29.93 -24.99
CA ASP A 33 26.23 28.57 -24.53
C ASP A 33 25.37 28.55 -23.26
N SER A 34 25.53 29.54 -22.36
CA SER A 34 24.73 29.63 -21.14
C SER A 34 23.32 30.16 -21.41
N ILE A 35 23.13 31.02 -22.40
CA ILE A 35 21.83 31.49 -22.86
C ILE A 35 21.05 30.33 -23.54
N ALA A 36 21.74 29.58 -24.41
CA ALA A 36 21.14 28.38 -25.03
C ALA A 36 20.80 27.32 -24.01
N MET A 37 21.61 27.13 -22.98
CA MET A 37 21.36 26.24 -21.86
C MET A 37 20.16 26.67 -21.02
N ALA A 38 20.06 27.97 -20.70
CA ALA A 38 18.91 28.52 -19.96
C ALA A 38 17.60 28.34 -20.74
N ALA A 39 17.58 28.67 -22.04
CA ALA A 39 16.40 28.47 -22.88
C ALA A 39 15.98 26.99 -22.98
N ARG A 40 16.94 26.06 -22.98
CA ARG A 40 16.66 24.62 -22.94
C ARG A 40 16.07 24.18 -21.60
N ILE A 41 16.57 24.72 -20.50
CA ILE A 41 16.04 24.46 -19.16
C ILE A 41 14.59 24.93 -19.06
N ASP A 42 14.29 26.15 -19.51
CA ASP A 42 12.93 26.71 -19.49
C ASP A 42 11.97 25.91 -20.37
N SER A 43 12.42 25.42 -21.51
CA SER A 43 11.65 24.52 -22.37
C SER A 43 11.31 23.21 -21.65
N VAL A 44 12.26 22.59 -20.95
CA VAL A 44 12.04 21.36 -20.19
C VAL A 44 11.10 21.61 -19.00
N ARG A 45 11.21 22.73 -18.31
CA ARG A 45 10.30 23.14 -17.23
C ARG A 45 8.87 23.23 -17.71
N GLN A 46 8.64 23.88 -18.85
CA GLN A 46 7.32 24.02 -19.43
C GLN A 46 6.70 22.66 -19.79
N LEU A 47 7.46 21.76 -20.38
CA LEU A 47 6.99 20.39 -20.69
C LEU A 47 6.61 19.63 -19.43
N ARG A 48 7.39 19.76 -18.35
CA ARG A 48 7.10 19.15 -17.04
C ARG A 48 5.85 19.74 -16.40
N ALA A 49 5.69 21.07 -16.45
CA ALA A 49 4.50 21.75 -15.96
C ALA A 49 3.24 21.29 -16.68
N ASN A 50 3.32 21.11 -18.00
CA ASN A 50 2.20 20.59 -18.80
C ASN A 50 1.83 19.15 -18.41
N ASP A 51 2.82 18.28 -18.16
CA ASP A 51 2.58 16.91 -17.71
C ASP A 51 1.92 16.87 -16.33
N VAL A 52 2.33 17.76 -15.40
CA VAL A 52 1.69 17.87 -14.08
C VAL A 52 0.25 18.35 -14.18
N ALA A 53 0.00 19.41 -14.95
CA ALA A 53 -1.35 19.93 -15.19
C ALA A 53 -2.25 18.84 -15.79
N PHE A 54 -1.72 18.05 -16.71
CA PHE A 54 -2.42 16.91 -17.30
C PHE A 54 -2.77 15.83 -16.25
N ILE A 55 -1.85 15.49 -15.33
CA ILE A 55 -2.16 14.53 -14.26
C ILE A 55 -3.25 15.06 -13.34
N LEU A 56 -3.16 16.34 -12.93
CA LEU A 56 -4.16 16.97 -12.06
C LEU A 56 -5.54 16.97 -12.72
N ASP A 57 -5.62 17.30 -14.02
CA ASP A 57 -6.85 17.18 -14.80
C ASP A 57 -7.39 15.73 -14.78
N LYS A 58 -6.53 14.71 -14.97
CA LYS A 58 -6.98 13.32 -14.99
C LYS A 58 -7.39 12.79 -13.61
N ILE A 59 -6.87 13.34 -12.52
CA ILE A 59 -7.41 13.05 -11.18
C ILE A 59 -8.85 13.54 -11.07
N GLU A 60 -9.19 14.70 -11.64
CA GLU A 60 -10.56 15.23 -11.60
C GLU A 60 -11.50 14.55 -12.60
N THR A 61 -11.01 14.22 -13.79
CA THR A 61 -11.85 13.80 -14.92
C THR A 61 -11.87 12.30 -15.19
N ALA A 62 -10.87 11.56 -14.75
CA ALA A 62 -10.69 10.15 -15.08
C ALA A 62 -10.60 9.22 -13.85
N TYR A 63 -10.41 9.76 -12.65
CA TYR A 63 -10.34 8.96 -11.44
C TYR A 63 -11.72 8.74 -10.82
N VAL A 64 -12.12 7.47 -10.62
CA VAL A 64 -13.48 7.08 -10.22
C VAL A 64 -13.94 7.66 -8.88
N SER A 65 -13.05 7.83 -7.94
CA SER A 65 -13.37 8.37 -6.61
C SER A 65 -13.17 9.89 -6.53
N GLY A 66 -12.77 10.54 -7.61
CA GLY A 66 -12.55 11.97 -7.67
C GLY A 66 -11.57 12.45 -6.60
N ARG A 67 -11.88 13.53 -5.93
CA ARG A 67 -11.03 14.12 -4.89
C ARG A 67 -11.10 13.42 -3.52
N ARG A 68 -11.80 12.31 -3.37
CA ARG A 68 -11.92 11.51 -2.12
C ARG A 68 -12.14 12.36 -0.85
N GLY A 69 -13.05 13.33 -0.90
CA GLY A 69 -13.32 14.19 0.25
C GLY A 69 -12.25 15.26 0.53
N ILE A 70 -11.24 15.42 -0.31
CA ILE A 70 -10.28 16.53 -0.23
C ILE A 70 -11.04 17.83 -0.53
N SER A 71 -10.99 18.78 0.40
CA SER A 71 -11.65 20.07 0.21
C SER A 71 -11.00 20.88 -0.93
N ASP A 72 -11.76 21.73 -1.61
CA ASP A 72 -11.25 22.61 -2.66
C ASP A 72 -10.05 23.45 -2.20
N SER A 73 -10.08 23.88 -0.94
CA SER A 73 -8.97 24.65 -0.36
C SER A 73 -7.68 23.86 -0.25
N ILE A 74 -7.75 22.58 0.18
CA ILE A 74 -6.56 21.69 0.28
C ILE A 74 -6.07 21.31 -1.11
N TRP A 75 -6.99 21.05 -2.03
CA TRP A 75 -6.68 20.73 -3.42
C TRP A 75 -5.94 21.90 -4.09
N GLN A 76 -6.48 23.12 -3.98
CA GLN A 76 -5.86 24.31 -4.57
C GLN A 76 -4.47 24.58 -3.95
N GLN A 77 -4.37 24.53 -2.62
CA GLN A 77 -3.08 24.74 -1.94
C GLN A 77 -2.01 23.71 -2.39
N THR A 78 -2.42 22.47 -2.61
CA THR A 78 -1.50 21.42 -3.05
C THR A 78 -1.13 21.60 -4.52
N SER A 79 -2.08 21.96 -5.37
CA SER A 79 -1.83 22.28 -6.78
C SER A 79 -0.87 23.47 -6.92
N ASP A 80 -1.13 24.56 -6.20
CA ASP A 80 -0.26 25.75 -6.16
C ASP A 80 1.16 25.43 -5.63
N PHE A 81 1.24 24.48 -4.67
CA PHE A 81 2.52 24.01 -4.16
C PHE A 81 3.30 23.23 -5.24
N ILE A 82 2.65 22.32 -5.93
CA ILE A 82 3.25 21.53 -7.01
C ILE A 82 3.73 22.44 -8.14
N GLU A 83 2.91 23.40 -8.54
CA GLU A 83 3.27 24.39 -9.56
C GLU A 83 4.52 25.20 -9.13
N ARG A 84 4.54 25.68 -7.88
CA ARG A 84 5.71 26.42 -7.35
C ARG A 84 6.97 25.57 -7.29
N MET A 85 6.84 24.28 -6.93
CA MET A 85 7.95 23.34 -6.95
C MET A 85 8.51 23.15 -8.37
N LEU A 86 7.65 23.14 -9.39
CA LEU A 86 8.05 23.05 -10.80
C LEU A 86 8.75 24.30 -11.31
N LEU A 87 8.35 25.46 -10.81
CA LEU A 87 8.92 26.75 -11.21
C LEU A 87 10.25 27.06 -10.50
N ASN A 88 10.55 26.38 -9.40
CA ASN A 88 11.80 26.55 -8.66
C ASN A 88 12.95 25.73 -9.27
N ASP A 89 14.16 26.26 -9.22
CA ASP A 89 15.38 25.66 -9.79
C ASP A 89 15.73 24.25 -9.27
N LEU A 90 15.18 23.87 -8.11
CA LEU A 90 15.40 22.57 -7.48
C LEU A 90 14.95 21.37 -8.33
N ILE A 91 13.99 21.56 -9.24
CA ILE A 91 13.42 20.47 -10.07
C ILE A 91 13.86 20.57 -11.53
N SER A 92 14.53 21.64 -11.90
CA SER A 92 14.87 21.95 -13.30
C SER A 92 16.00 21.12 -13.89
N GLY A 93 16.84 20.51 -13.05
CA GLY A 93 18.08 19.87 -13.50
C GLY A 93 17.99 18.39 -13.81
N HIS A 94 17.21 17.60 -13.06
CA HIS A 94 17.28 16.14 -13.12
C HIS A 94 15.92 15.46 -13.26
N ASP A 95 15.82 14.54 -14.20
CA ASP A 95 14.64 13.66 -14.40
C ASP A 95 14.25 12.88 -13.14
N ARG A 96 15.19 12.64 -12.27
CA ARG A 96 15.06 11.95 -10.99
C ARG A 96 14.17 12.71 -10.01
N GLU A 97 14.38 14.01 -9.86
CA GLU A 97 13.60 14.89 -8.97
C GLU A 97 12.19 15.07 -9.54
N PHE A 98 12.06 15.16 -10.85
CA PHE A 98 10.77 15.18 -11.51
C PHE A 98 9.98 13.87 -11.29
N ALA A 99 10.64 12.71 -11.44
CA ALA A 99 10.01 11.42 -11.16
C ALA A 99 9.58 11.29 -9.69
N PHE A 100 10.34 11.85 -8.76
CA PHE A 100 9.97 11.92 -7.35
C PHE A 100 8.73 12.80 -7.14
N MET A 101 8.69 13.96 -7.76
CA MET A 101 7.53 14.85 -7.68
C MET A 101 6.26 14.23 -8.28
N LEU A 102 6.34 13.55 -9.43
CA LEU A 102 5.20 12.85 -10.02
C LEU A 102 4.58 11.84 -9.05
N ARG A 103 5.42 11.11 -8.29
CA ARG A 103 4.93 10.21 -7.25
C ARG A 103 4.21 10.94 -6.12
N ASN A 104 4.64 12.16 -5.79
CA ASN A 104 3.96 12.99 -4.80
C ASN A 104 2.55 13.41 -5.23
N ILE A 105 2.32 13.60 -6.52
CA ILE A 105 0.99 13.93 -7.04
C ILE A 105 0.01 12.78 -6.78
N GLY A 106 0.45 11.52 -6.89
CA GLY A 106 -0.38 10.36 -6.56
C GLY A 106 -0.91 10.34 -5.12
N ARG A 107 -0.30 11.11 -4.20
CA ARG A 107 -0.80 11.27 -2.82
C ARG A 107 -2.12 12.00 -2.73
N LEU A 108 -2.41 12.88 -3.69
CA LEU A 108 -3.69 13.60 -3.71
C LEU A 108 -4.87 12.66 -3.78
N THR A 109 -4.69 11.46 -4.35
CA THR A 109 -5.75 10.46 -4.42
C THR A 109 -5.85 9.58 -3.18
N ALA A 110 -4.81 9.54 -2.33
CA ALA A 110 -4.69 8.59 -1.22
C ALA A 110 -5.06 7.15 -1.63
N ASP A 111 -4.62 6.72 -2.81
CA ASP A 111 -4.99 5.43 -3.42
C ASP A 111 -3.76 4.72 -4.00
N ALA A 112 -3.49 3.50 -3.53
CA ALA A 112 -2.37 2.72 -4.03
C ALA A 112 -2.56 2.17 -5.46
N HIS A 113 -3.78 2.21 -5.99
CA HIS A 113 -4.04 1.85 -7.39
C HIS A 113 -3.80 3.03 -8.34
N PHE A 114 -3.85 4.27 -7.83
CA PHE A 114 -3.36 5.42 -8.57
C PHE A 114 -1.84 5.45 -8.45
N ALA A 115 -1.15 5.02 -9.47
CA ALA A 115 0.29 4.79 -9.36
C ALA A 115 1.05 5.02 -10.68
N PHE A 116 2.32 5.32 -10.53
CA PHE A 116 3.26 5.22 -11.63
C PHE A 116 3.85 3.79 -11.62
N PRO A 117 3.63 2.98 -12.68
CA PRO A 117 4.03 1.57 -12.67
C PRO A 117 5.54 1.40 -12.45
N ASP A 118 5.91 0.54 -11.52
CA ASP A 118 7.32 0.28 -11.17
C ASP A 118 8.15 -0.37 -12.29
N GLY A 119 7.50 -0.83 -13.35
CA GLY A 119 8.14 -1.55 -14.45
C GLY A 119 8.53 -0.70 -15.66
N GLY A 120 8.17 0.58 -15.67
CA GLY A 120 8.34 1.46 -16.83
C GLY A 120 9.62 2.32 -16.80
N ALA A 121 9.53 3.48 -17.44
CA ALA A 121 10.60 4.45 -17.55
C ALA A 121 11.12 4.94 -16.17
N LEU A 122 10.29 4.93 -15.11
CA LEU A 122 10.71 5.31 -13.75
C LEU A 122 11.76 4.36 -13.15
N ASN A 123 11.82 3.10 -13.56
CA ASN A 123 12.90 2.20 -13.17
C ASN A 123 14.28 2.60 -13.71
N ARG A 124 14.33 3.47 -14.71
CA ARG A 124 15.58 4.06 -15.21
C ARG A 124 16.19 5.01 -14.17
N PHE A 125 15.35 5.60 -13.33
CA PHE A 125 15.77 6.48 -12.25
C PHE A 125 16.08 5.65 -11.00
N ARG A 126 17.25 5.02 -10.97
CA ARG A 126 17.76 4.41 -9.74
C ARG A 126 18.09 5.52 -8.76
N PHE A 127 17.31 5.66 -7.70
CA PHE A 127 17.59 6.68 -6.68
C PHE A 127 18.94 6.44 -6.01
N PHE A 128 19.38 5.18 -5.91
CA PHE A 128 20.68 4.84 -5.34
C PHE A 128 21.49 3.92 -6.25
N GLY A 129 22.74 4.27 -6.47
CA GLY A 129 23.77 3.35 -6.96
C GLY A 129 24.15 2.32 -5.90
N LYS A 130 25.02 1.40 -6.24
CA LYS A 130 25.55 0.41 -5.30
C LYS A 130 26.50 1.06 -4.28
N GLU A 131 27.22 2.07 -4.72
CA GLU A 131 28.26 2.78 -3.97
C GLU A 131 27.75 4.05 -3.29
N ASP A 132 26.46 4.39 -3.50
CA ASP A 132 25.88 5.57 -2.86
C ASP A 132 25.91 5.43 -1.34
N PRO A 133 26.34 6.48 -0.62
CA PRO A 133 26.33 6.50 0.83
C PRO A 133 24.90 6.59 1.34
N ILE A 134 24.52 5.69 2.26
CA ILE A 134 23.20 5.66 2.87
C ILE A 134 23.28 5.54 4.39
N PHE A 135 22.18 5.85 5.05
CA PHE A 135 22.03 5.74 6.49
C PHE A 135 22.24 4.30 6.97
N PRO A 136 23.10 4.05 7.98
CA PRO A 136 23.50 2.68 8.36
C PRO A 136 22.47 1.94 9.19
N LEU A 137 21.45 2.60 9.75
CA LEU A 137 20.45 1.96 10.58
C LEU A 137 19.33 1.34 9.74
N TRP A 138 18.71 0.29 10.28
CA TRP A 138 17.38 -0.14 9.94
C TRP A 138 16.45 0.31 11.05
N VAL A 139 15.52 1.20 10.74
CA VAL A 139 14.57 1.74 11.68
C VAL A 139 13.14 1.34 11.35
N GLN A 140 12.29 1.35 12.37
CA GLN A 140 10.87 1.13 12.30
C GLN A 140 10.16 2.36 12.84
N VAL A 141 9.24 2.91 12.10
CA VAL A 141 8.34 3.95 12.62
C VAL A 141 7.13 3.26 13.20
N TRP A 142 6.90 3.41 14.50
CA TRP A 142 5.77 2.78 15.17
C TRP A 142 4.49 3.60 15.01
N LYS A 143 3.34 3.01 15.36
CA LYS A 143 2.03 3.62 15.18
C LYS A 143 1.81 4.92 15.97
N ASP A 144 2.54 5.13 17.05
CA ASP A 144 2.56 6.37 17.84
C ASP A 144 3.54 7.43 17.30
N GLY A 145 4.22 7.14 16.20
CA GLY A 145 5.22 7.99 15.60
C GLY A 145 6.63 7.81 16.14
N THR A 146 6.82 6.97 17.12
CA THR A 146 8.14 6.69 17.67
C THR A 146 8.98 5.95 16.63
N VAL A 147 10.19 6.41 16.43
CA VAL A 147 11.15 5.79 15.50
C VAL A 147 12.11 4.92 16.30
N TYR A 148 12.07 3.61 16.07
CA TYR A 148 12.92 2.66 16.77
C TYR A 148 14.03 2.14 15.88
N ASN A 149 15.24 2.01 16.45
CA ASN A 149 16.32 1.26 15.82
C ASN A 149 16.02 -0.24 15.91
N VAL A 150 15.82 -0.90 14.77
CA VAL A 150 15.70 -2.36 14.71
C VAL A 150 17.07 -2.99 14.65
N LYS A 151 17.99 -2.37 13.88
CA LYS A 151 19.35 -2.83 13.73
C LYS A 151 20.27 -1.73 13.24
N ASP A 152 21.38 -1.60 13.92
CA ASP A 152 22.51 -0.77 13.47
C ASP A 152 23.55 -1.65 12.78
N TYR A 153 23.79 -1.41 11.50
CA TYR A 153 24.83 -2.10 10.75
C TYR A 153 26.24 -1.55 11.02
N SER A 154 26.37 -0.39 11.69
CA SER A 154 27.65 0.09 12.26
C SER A 154 27.97 -0.51 13.62
N GLY A 155 26.97 -1.04 14.33
CA GLY A 155 27.13 -1.74 15.61
C GLY A 155 27.24 -0.82 16.83
N ILE A 156 26.84 0.45 16.72
CA ILE A 156 26.97 1.46 17.77
C ILE A 156 25.68 1.60 18.56
N ILE A 157 24.53 1.76 17.88
CA ILE A 157 23.22 1.99 18.51
C ILE A 157 22.53 0.64 18.79
N PRO A 158 22.14 0.34 20.04
CA PRO A 158 21.51 -0.93 20.37
C PRO A 158 20.11 -1.08 19.72
N PRO A 159 19.68 -2.32 19.39
CA PRO A 159 18.31 -2.59 18.97
C PRO A 159 17.30 -2.16 20.05
N GLY A 160 16.18 -1.58 19.62
CA GLY A 160 15.13 -1.06 20.50
C GLY A 160 15.34 0.38 20.95
N ALA A 161 16.49 0.99 20.66
CA ALA A 161 16.69 2.41 20.95
C ALA A 161 15.71 3.28 20.17
N VAL A 162 15.17 4.29 20.84
CA VAL A 162 14.33 5.34 20.24
C VAL A 162 15.24 6.36 19.57
N ILE A 163 15.01 6.63 18.29
CA ILE A 163 15.73 7.67 17.56
C ILE A 163 14.96 8.98 17.71
N GLU A 164 15.55 9.93 18.43
CA GLU A 164 14.93 11.24 18.70
C GLU A 164 15.19 12.24 17.57
N SER A 165 16.38 12.20 16.98
CA SER A 165 16.71 13.03 15.81
C SER A 165 17.87 12.48 15.00
N VAL A 166 17.93 12.90 13.72
CA VAL A 166 19.07 12.72 12.83
C VAL A 166 19.44 14.10 12.26
N ASN A 167 20.68 14.55 12.46
CA ASN A 167 21.18 15.88 12.04
C ASN A 167 20.32 17.04 12.58
N LYS A 168 19.84 16.92 13.82
CA LYS A 168 19.10 17.90 14.63
C LYS A 168 17.70 18.33 14.16
N GLU A 169 17.23 17.98 12.99
CA GLU A 169 16.11 18.74 12.42
C GLU A 169 14.83 17.93 12.10
N PHE A 170 14.84 16.60 12.24
CA PHE A 170 13.85 15.85 11.49
C PHE A 170 12.77 15.08 12.28
N TYR A 171 12.88 14.86 13.59
CA TYR A 171 11.90 14.00 14.27
C TYR A 171 11.30 14.63 15.51
N GLN A 172 10.03 14.99 15.36
CA GLN A 172 9.10 15.10 16.49
C GLN A 172 8.31 13.81 16.55
N GLN A 173 7.89 13.40 17.73
CA GLN A 173 6.92 12.31 17.88
C GLN A 173 5.65 12.67 17.11
N PHE A 174 5.21 11.75 16.24
CA PHE A 174 4.02 11.92 15.43
C PHE A 174 2.93 11.00 15.95
N ASP A 175 1.75 11.56 16.20
CA ASP A 175 0.57 10.78 16.57
C ASP A 175 -0.06 10.18 15.32
N PHE A 176 0.19 8.89 15.06
CA PHE A 176 -0.40 8.14 13.95
C PHE A 176 -1.86 7.77 14.15
N SER A 177 -2.43 7.95 15.35
CA SER A 177 -3.88 7.83 15.53
C SER A 177 -4.65 8.84 14.68
N LYS A 178 -3.93 9.85 14.19
CA LYS A 178 -4.38 10.88 13.25
C LYS A 178 -3.53 10.83 11.98
N ALA A 179 -3.56 9.71 11.28
CA ALA A 179 -2.69 9.40 10.14
C ALA A 179 -2.68 10.49 9.05
N TYR A 180 -3.76 11.25 8.89
CA TYR A 180 -3.85 12.41 8.01
C TYR A 180 -3.26 13.70 8.62
N GLU A 181 -2.92 13.71 9.93
CA GLU A 181 -2.27 14.84 10.62
C GLU A 181 -0.74 14.69 10.71
N VAL A 182 -0.17 13.60 10.17
CA VAL A 182 1.29 13.36 10.14
C VAL A 182 1.87 14.00 8.87
N PRO A 183 2.15 15.33 8.88
CA PRO A 183 2.32 16.03 7.62
C PRO A 183 3.61 15.66 6.92
N PHE A 184 4.68 15.40 7.66
CA PHE A 184 6.00 15.24 7.08
C PHE A 184 6.38 13.78 6.77
N LEU A 185 6.26 12.86 7.72
CA LEU A 185 6.56 11.45 7.45
C LEU A 185 5.53 10.81 6.53
N ALA A 186 4.24 11.10 6.73
CA ALA A 186 3.22 10.71 5.78
C ALA A 186 3.44 11.40 4.44
N ALA A 187 3.88 12.66 4.43
CA ALA A 187 4.20 13.39 3.24
C ALA A 187 5.35 12.74 2.45
N LEU A 188 6.42 12.38 3.07
CA LEU A 188 7.53 11.71 2.40
C LEU A 188 7.22 10.26 2.03
N ASN A 189 6.49 9.55 2.87
CA ASN A 189 6.15 8.16 2.64
C ASN A 189 5.12 7.96 1.55
N THR A 190 4.05 8.73 1.58
CA THR A 190 3.06 8.70 0.51
C THR A 190 3.62 9.19 -0.81
N ALA A 191 4.61 10.06 -0.81
CA ALA A 191 5.36 10.43 -2.00
C ALA A 191 6.01 9.23 -2.68
N MET A 192 6.45 8.25 -1.89
CA MET A 192 7.21 7.11 -2.39
C MET A 192 6.35 5.84 -2.52
N THR A 193 5.22 5.80 -1.83
CA THR A 193 4.26 4.71 -1.91
C THR A 193 2.87 5.32 -1.98
N PRO A 194 2.23 5.36 -3.15
CA PRO A 194 0.85 5.75 -3.24
C PRO A 194 -0.02 4.81 -2.41
N GLY A 195 -1.07 5.35 -1.83
CA GLY A 195 -2.04 4.60 -1.06
C GLY A 195 -2.59 5.38 0.12
N GLU A 196 -3.60 4.81 0.71
CA GLU A 196 -4.18 5.31 1.95
C GLU A 196 -3.08 5.42 3.02
N PRO A 197 -3.15 6.41 3.91
CA PRO A 197 -2.06 6.71 4.86
C PRO A 197 -1.59 5.51 5.68
N VAL A 198 -2.51 4.70 6.17
CA VAL A 198 -2.20 3.51 6.98
C VAL A 198 -1.51 2.42 6.15
N TYR A 199 -1.97 2.20 4.92
CA TYR A 199 -1.33 1.23 4.01
C TYR A 199 0.08 1.69 3.61
N ALA A 200 0.25 2.98 3.32
CA ALA A 200 1.54 3.56 3.00
C ALA A 200 2.53 3.39 4.17
N TRP A 201 2.08 3.69 5.40
CA TRP A 201 2.87 3.47 6.61
C TRP A 201 3.24 1.99 6.82
N ALA A 202 2.28 1.07 6.69
CA ALA A 202 2.52 -0.35 6.82
C ALA A 202 3.51 -0.87 5.77
N LYS A 203 3.43 -0.39 4.54
CA LYS A 203 4.41 -0.71 3.48
C LYS A 203 5.79 -0.17 3.79
N MET A 204 5.91 1.04 4.29
CA MET A 204 7.20 1.60 4.71
C MET A 204 7.88 0.70 5.73
N ASN A 205 7.13 0.25 6.72
CA ASN A 205 7.65 -0.54 7.82
C ASN A 205 7.91 -2.00 7.45
N ASN A 206 7.25 -2.52 6.45
CA ASN A 206 7.37 -3.92 6.03
C ASN A 206 8.47 -4.15 5.00
N TYR A 207 9.04 -3.09 4.42
CA TYR A 207 10.10 -3.21 3.44
C TYR A 207 11.48 -3.00 4.05
N TYR A 208 12.43 -3.86 3.67
CA TYR A 208 13.80 -3.75 4.10
C TYR A 208 14.52 -2.59 3.43
N GLU A 209 15.15 -1.78 4.22
CA GLU A 209 15.90 -0.62 3.78
C GLU A 209 17.07 -0.93 2.84
N ALA A 210 17.61 -2.14 2.91
CA ALA A 210 18.75 -2.54 2.09
C ALA A 210 18.37 -3.06 0.69
N GLU A 211 17.07 -3.27 0.39
CA GLU A 211 16.70 -3.80 -0.93
C GLU A 211 16.65 -2.68 -1.98
N PRO A 212 17.38 -2.85 -3.12
CA PRO A 212 17.62 -1.79 -4.10
C PRO A 212 16.38 -1.28 -4.85
N ARG A 213 15.24 -1.93 -4.72
CA ARG A 213 14.02 -1.64 -5.47
C ARG A 213 12.93 -1.00 -4.63
N ILE A 214 13.21 -0.71 -3.37
CA ILE A 214 12.19 -0.27 -2.43
C ILE A 214 12.36 1.20 -2.17
N TRP A 215 11.33 1.95 -2.55
CA TRP A 215 11.31 3.41 -2.60
C TRP A 215 10.75 4.07 -1.34
N CYS A 216 10.21 3.28 -0.41
CA CYS A 216 9.37 3.76 0.68
C CYS A 216 9.90 3.38 2.05
N ASN A 217 11.19 3.61 2.30
CA ASN A 217 11.76 3.38 3.61
C ASN A 217 12.41 4.64 4.16
N PHE A 218 12.75 4.59 5.44
CA PHE A 218 13.35 5.70 6.17
C PHE A 218 14.66 6.22 5.54
N THR A 219 15.51 5.33 5.05
CA THR A 219 16.75 5.69 4.36
C THR A 219 16.50 6.53 3.10
N ASN A 220 15.51 6.12 2.31
CA ASN A 220 15.13 6.85 1.11
C ASN A 220 14.51 8.21 1.46
N MET A 221 13.78 8.29 2.55
CA MET A 221 13.22 9.52 3.08
C MET A 221 14.31 10.51 3.45
N LEU A 222 15.35 10.10 4.19
CA LEU A 222 16.50 10.94 4.52
C LEU A 222 17.19 11.46 3.25
N PHE A 223 17.41 10.58 2.29
CA PHE A 223 18.03 10.98 1.02
C PHE A 223 17.20 12.01 0.25
N CYS A 224 15.89 11.80 0.14
CA CYS A 224 15.00 12.74 -0.55
C CYS A 224 14.89 14.08 0.18
N SER A 225 15.15 14.09 1.48
CA SER A 225 15.22 15.32 2.29
C SER A 225 16.60 15.96 2.31
N HIS A 226 17.51 15.50 1.43
CA HIS A 226 18.90 15.96 1.36
C HIS A 226 19.71 15.78 2.66
N VAL A 227 19.24 14.92 3.56
CA VAL A 227 19.98 14.54 4.78
C VAL A 227 21.06 13.55 4.40
N GLN A 228 22.29 14.02 4.39
CA GLN A 228 23.48 13.22 4.04
C GLN A 228 24.37 13.02 5.26
N GLY A 229 25.15 11.93 5.25
CA GLY A 229 26.14 11.66 6.29
C GLY A 229 27.36 12.59 6.24
N PRO A 230 28.14 12.67 7.32
CA PRO A 230 27.95 11.90 8.54
C PRO A 230 26.67 12.26 9.29
N TYR A 231 26.06 11.26 9.96
CA TYR A 231 24.75 11.42 10.61
C TYR A 231 24.95 11.63 12.12
N THR A 232 24.61 12.79 12.62
CA THR A 232 24.51 13.02 14.09
C THR A 232 23.16 12.48 14.56
N VAL A 233 23.19 11.34 15.24
CA VAL A 233 21.99 10.66 15.74
C VAL A 233 21.85 10.88 17.23
N VAL A 234 20.71 11.42 17.66
CA VAL A 234 20.32 11.48 19.06
C VAL A 234 19.35 10.34 19.33
N TYR A 235 19.65 9.53 20.35
CA TYR A 235 18.82 8.37 20.69
C TYR A 235 18.78 8.16 22.20
N ARG A 236 17.82 7.39 22.68
CA ARG A 236 17.72 6.91 24.07
C ARG A 236 17.17 5.50 24.13
N MET A 237 17.45 4.79 25.19
CA MET A 237 16.74 3.55 25.45
C MET A 237 15.33 3.81 26.00
N PRO A 238 14.33 2.95 25.73
CA PRO A 238 13.02 3.07 26.33
C PRO A 238 13.12 3.08 27.86
N GLY A 239 12.54 4.11 28.50
CA GLY A 239 12.60 4.31 29.94
C GLY A 239 13.72 5.22 30.43
N ASP A 240 14.73 5.51 29.62
CA ASP A 240 15.77 6.46 30.00
C ASP A 240 15.29 7.91 29.81
N ALA A 241 15.65 8.76 30.76
CA ALA A 241 15.36 10.19 30.71
C ALA A 241 16.38 10.97 29.88
N GLU A 242 17.60 10.46 29.77
CA GLU A 242 18.70 11.10 29.07
C GLU A 242 18.87 10.52 27.66
N CYS A 243 19.33 11.36 26.74
CA CYS A 243 19.63 10.98 25.37
C CYS A 243 21.14 10.92 25.16
N ASP A 244 21.57 9.91 24.45
CA ASP A 244 22.92 9.79 23.91
C ASP A 244 23.00 10.42 22.51
N THR A 245 24.19 10.89 22.14
CA THR A 245 24.46 11.42 20.82
C THR A 245 25.68 10.73 20.21
N VAL A 246 25.52 10.25 18.97
CA VAL A 246 26.59 9.60 18.23
C VAL A 246 26.65 10.11 16.80
N VAL A 247 27.85 10.12 16.22
CA VAL A 247 28.05 10.40 14.81
C VAL A 247 28.26 9.07 14.07
N LEU A 248 27.38 8.78 13.13
CA LEU A 248 27.46 7.60 12.28
C LEU A 248 27.97 7.97 10.89
N GLU A 249 28.99 7.25 10.45
CA GLU A 249 29.44 7.36 9.07
C GLU A 249 28.45 6.69 8.10
N PRO A 250 28.23 7.27 6.93
CA PRO A 250 27.41 6.63 5.92
C PRO A 250 28.03 5.30 5.47
N MET A 251 27.19 4.33 5.19
CA MET A 251 27.59 3.03 4.65
C MET A 251 27.20 2.95 3.18
N THR A 252 28.03 2.29 2.33
CA THR A 252 27.56 2.06 0.96
C THR A 252 26.35 1.13 0.96
N ARG A 253 25.43 1.38 0.04
CA ARG A 253 24.25 0.51 -0.10
C ARG A 253 24.63 -0.95 -0.34
N GLN A 254 25.71 -1.21 -1.07
CA GLN A 254 26.20 -2.57 -1.31
C GLN A 254 26.69 -3.22 -0.03
N GLU A 255 27.39 -2.49 0.84
CA GLU A 255 27.87 -3.04 2.12
C GLU A 255 26.72 -3.30 3.07
N LYS A 256 25.77 -2.36 3.23
CA LYS A 256 24.55 -2.57 4.02
C LYS A 256 23.79 -3.82 3.56
N TYR A 257 23.65 -4.01 2.23
CA TYR A 257 23.01 -5.20 1.69
C TYR A 257 23.78 -6.50 1.96
N ARG A 258 25.13 -6.46 1.89
CA ARG A 258 25.96 -7.63 2.26
C ARG A 258 25.75 -8.03 3.71
N GLN A 259 25.76 -7.06 4.62
CA GLN A 259 25.53 -7.31 6.05
C GLN A 259 24.12 -7.84 6.31
N PHE A 260 23.10 -7.29 5.68
CA PHE A 260 21.73 -7.75 5.71
C PHE A 260 21.58 -9.22 5.26
N VAL A 261 22.34 -9.64 4.25
CA VAL A 261 22.36 -11.04 3.80
C VAL A 261 23.08 -11.94 4.79
N ARG A 262 24.27 -11.52 5.28
CA ARG A 262 25.11 -12.29 6.21
C ARG A 262 24.44 -12.52 7.56
N SER A 263 23.73 -11.55 8.07
CA SER A 263 23.01 -11.64 9.35
C SER A 263 21.76 -12.53 9.29
N GLY A 264 21.38 -13.02 8.11
CA GLY A 264 20.16 -13.80 7.91
C GLY A 264 18.88 -12.97 7.82
N ASP A 265 18.94 -11.64 7.96
CA ASP A 265 17.78 -10.76 7.92
C ASP A 265 17.04 -10.82 6.58
N LYS A 266 17.76 -11.03 5.48
CA LYS A 266 17.15 -11.28 4.15
C LYS A 266 16.21 -12.48 4.14
N ARG A 267 16.57 -13.55 4.85
CA ARG A 267 15.77 -14.78 4.93
C ARG A 267 14.51 -14.53 5.75
N ARG A 268 14.69 -13.85 6.88
CA ARG A 268 13.60 -13.43 7.79
C ARG A 268 12.60 -12.51 7.09
N SER A 269 13.09 -11.47 6.43
CA SER A 269 12.29 -10.55 5.63
C SER A 269 11.42 -11.22 4.58
N LYS A 270 11.95 -12.25 3.92
CA LYS A 270 11.17 -13.00 2.93
C LYS A 270 10.00 -13.77 3.56
N ALA A 271 10.20 -14.29 4.77
CA ALA A 271 9.16 -14.97 5.53
C ALA A 271 8.08 -13.97 6.01
N GLU A 272 8.50 -12.84 6.57
CA GLU A 272 7.62 -11.82 7.11
C GLU A 272 6.82 -11.07 6.03
N ARG A 273 7.34 -10.92 4.81
CA ARG A 273 6.67 -10.24 3.71
C ARG A 273 5.66 -11.11 2.94
N GLY A 274 5.37 -12.32 3.39
CA GLY A 274 4.49 -13.22 2.64
C GLY A 274 4.97 -13.49 1.21
N PHE A 275 6.24 -13.17 0.87
CA PHE A 275 6.86 -13.52 -0.41
C PHE A 275 7.05 -15.04 -0.51
N CYS A 276 6.05 -15.75 -0.04
CA CYS A 276 5.97 -17.17 -0.24
C CYS A 276 5.86 -17.42 -1.75
N ARG A 277 6.67 -18.34 -2.26
CA ARG A 277 6.57 -18.80 -3.65
C ARG A 277 5.20 -19.43 -3.95
N LYS A 278 4.44 -19.74 -2.91
CA LYS A 278 3.11 -20.33 -2.97
C LYS A 278 2.08 -19.27 -2.56
N PRO A 279 1.12 -18.93 -3.40
CA PRO A 279 0.06 -17.98 -3.04
C PRO A 279 -0.87 -18.51 -1.95
N ILE A 280 -0.99 -19.83 -1.80
CA ILE A 280 -1.82 -20.49 -0.80
C ILE A 280 -0.97 -21.53 -0.07
N VAL A 281 -1.03 -21.50 1.27
CA VAL A 281 -0.42 -22.47 2.17
C VAL A 281 -1.44 -22.89 3.22
N TYR A 282 -1.59 -24.18 3.46
CA TYR A 282 -2.41 -24.71 4.54
C TYR A 282 -1.52 -25.44 5.56
N THR A 283 -1.78 -25.19 6.85
CA THR A 283 -1.11 -25.84 7.98
C THR A 283 -2.15 -26.18 9.05
N GLU A 284 -2.16 -27.40 9.51
CA GLU A 284 -2.88 -27.82 10.71
C GLU A 284 -2.02 -27.49 11.94
N VAL A 285 -2.63 -26.89 12.98
CA VAL A 285 -1.93 -26.35 14.16
C VAL A 285 -2.37 -27.00 15.48
N GLY A 286 -3.06 -28.15 15.39
CA GLY A 286 -3.58 -28.89 16.52
C GLY A 286 -4.95 -28.43 16.98
N ASP A 287 -5.55 -29.17 17.90
CA ASP A 287 -6.85 -28.87 18.53
C ASP A 287 -8.03 -28.76 17.55
N GLY A 288 -7.93 -29.32 16.34
CA GLY A 288 -8.91 -29.17 15.27
C GLY A 288 -8.88 -27.78 14.63
N ILE A 289 -7.78 -27.04 14.76
CA ILE A 289 -7.60 -25.73 14.19
C ILE A 289 -6.70 -25.82 12.95
N GLY A 290 -7.14 -25.20 11.86
CA GLY A 290 -6.37 -25.09 10.62
C GLY A 290 -6.08 -23.61 10.28
N VAL A 291 -4.94 -23.36 9.67
CA VAL A 291 -4.55 -22.05 9.14
C VAL A 291 -4.39 -22.13 7.63
N LEU A 292 -5.23 -21.39 6.92
CA LEU A 292 -5.16 -21.20 5.48
C LEU A 292 -4.58 -19.83 5.18
N THR A 293 -3.27 -19.76 4.96
CA THR A 293 -2.60 -18.51 4.57
C THR A 293 -2.77 -18.27 3.08
N ILE A 294 -3.41 -17.17 2.71
CA ILE A 294 -3.55 -16.69 1.34
C ILE A 294 -2.64 -15.47 1.17
N ASN A 295 -1.44 -15.68 0.68
CA ASN A 295 -0.44 -14.63 0.50
C ASN A 295 -0.75 -13.69 -0.68
N SER A 296 -1.58 -14.13 -1.61
CA SER A 296 -1.99 -13.33 -2.77
C SER A 296 -3.18 -13.99 -3.46
N PHE A 297 -4.10 -13.17 -3.94
CA PHE A 297 -5.16 -13.61 -4.86
C PHE A 297 -4.68 -13.72 -6.32
N TRP A 298 -3.37 -13.75 -6.56
CA TRP A 298 -2.75 -14.13 -7.84
C TRP A 298 -2.15 -15.53 -7.75
N GLY A 299 -2.41 -16.38 -8.73
CA GLY A 299 -1.82 -17.73 -8.78
C GLY A 299 -0.36 -17.76 -9.21
N LYS A 300 0.09 -16.76 -9.94
CA LYS A 300 1.49 -16.54 -10.30
C LYS A 300 1.83 -15.07 -10.36
N ARG A 301 2.99 -14.71 -9.80
CA ARG A 301 3.54 -13.36 -9.88
C ARG A 301 3.99 -12.95 -11.30
N TRP A 302 4.18 -13.93 -12.22
CA TRP A 302 4.79 -13.73 -13.55
C TRP A 302 4.25 -14.71 -14.59
N SER A 303 2.94 -14.92 -14.71
CA SER A 303 2.47 -15.71 -15.84
C SER A 303 2.16 -14.78 -17.00
N HIS A 304 3.09 -14.69 -17.95
CA HIS A 304 2.79 -14.20 -19.31
C HIS A 304 1.82 -15.11 -20.10
N LEU A 305 1.36 -16.17 -19.49
CA LEU A 305 0.37 -17.10 -20.03
C LEU A 305 -1.00 -16.82 -19.39
N TRP A 306 -1.51 -15.65 -19.65
CA TRP A 306 -2.94 -15.36 -19.55
C TRP A 306 -3.67 -16.05 -20.70
N VAL A 307 -3.73 -17.34 -20.66
CA VAL A 307 -4.51 -18.10 -21.61
C VAL A 307 -5.91 -18.25 -21.04
N PHE A 308 -6.86 -17.54 -21.60
CA PHE A 308 -8.31 -17.63 -21.30
C PHE A 308 -8.79 -17.04 -19.95
N GLY A 309 -8.17 -16.01 -19.40
CA GLY A 309 -8.71 -15.27 -18.24
C GLY A 309 -8.88 -16.07 -16.94
N ARG A 310 -8.22 -17.22 -16.80
CA ARG A 310 -8.37 -18.13 -15.65
C ARG A 310 -7.08 -18.36 -14.92
N ASP A 311 -7.08 -18.13 -13.60
CA ASP A 311 -5.96 -18.48 -12.73
C ASP A 311 -6.04 -19.95 -12.27
N TRP A 312 -5.78 -20.85 -13.17
CA TRP A 312 -5.79 -22.30 -12.90
C TRP A 312 -4.89 -22.72 -11.73
N ARG A 313 -3.80 -21.99 -11.50
CA ARG A 313 -2.88 -22.33 -10.42
C ARG A 313 -3.49 -22.00 -9.07
N TYR A 314 -4.12 -20.84 -8.92
CA TYR A 314 -4.82 -20.45 -7.70
C TYR A 314 -5.92 -21.45 -7.37
N LYS A 315 -6.83 -21.69 -8.29
CA LYS A 315 -7.95 -22.64 -8.14
C LYS A 315 -7.47 -24.04 -7.76
N ARG A 316 -6.38 -24.54 -8.36
CA ARG A 316 -5.79 -25.84 -8.02
C ARG A 316 -5.25 -25.87 -6.59
N LEU A 317 -4.52 -24.84 -6.17
CA LEU A 317 -3.92 -24.77 -4.84
C LEU A 317 -4.99 -24.66 -3.75
N LEU A 318 -6.02 -23.86 -3.99
CA LEU A 318 -7.14 -23.73 -3.06
C LEU A 318 -7.88 -25.07 -2.92
N ARG A 319 -8.23 -25.72 -4.03
CA ARG A 319 -8.87 -27.05 -3.99
C ARG A 319 -8.03 -28.08 -3.24
N GLN A 320 -6.71 -28.05 -3.37
CA GLN A 320 -5.81 -28.94 -2.61
C GLN A 320 -5.82 -28.61 -1.11
N ALA A 321 -5.88 -27.33 -0.76
CA ALA A 321 -5.99 -26.91 0.64
C ALA A 321 -7.33 -27.33 1.25
N MET A 322 -8.45 -27.08 0.56
CA MET A 322 -9.79 -27.45 1.05
C MET A 322 -9.95 -28.97 1.24
N ARG A 323 -9.39 -29.80 0.34
CA ARG A 323 -9.35 -31.27 0.54
C ARG A 323 -8.57 -31.68 1.78
N ARG A 324 -7.52 -30.95 2.14
CA ARG A 324 -6.75 -31.25 3.35
C ARG A 324 -7.49 -30.80 4.59
N ILE A 325 -8.12 -29.64 4.56
CA ILE A 325 -8.96 -29.11 5.65
C ILE A 325 -10.08 -30.10 5.99
N ASP A 326 -10.76 -30.61 4.97
CA ASP A 326 -11.80 -31.62 5.10
C ASP A 326 -11.25 -32.96 5.68
N ARG A 327 -10.17 -33.47 5.11
CA ARG A 327 -9.51 -34.71 5.59
C ARG A 327 -9.02 -34.60 7.03
N ASP A 328 -8.48 -33.43 7.41
CA ASP A 328 -7.91 -33.18 8.74
C ASP A 328 -9.01 -32.81 9.76
N GLU A 329 -10.31 -32.88 9.37
CA GLU A 329 -11.50 -32.65 10.21
C GLU A 329 -11.42 -31.33 11.00
N ILE A 330 -10.98 -30.27 10.32
CA ILE A 330 -10.80 -28.94 10.92
C ILE A 330 -12.17 -28.37 11.33
N ARG A 331 -12.26 -27.87 12.56
CA ARG A 331 -13.46 -27.23 13.11
C ARG A 331 -13.34 -25.72 13.15
N GLU A 332 -12.13 -25.22 13.36
CA GLU A 332 -11.79 -23.80 13.44
C GLU A 332 -10.81 -23.46 12.30
N LEU A 333 -11.22 -22.64 11.35
CA LEU A 333 -10.38 -22.26 10.22
C LEU A 333 -9.99 -20.77 10.31
N VAL A 334 -8.70 -20.52 10.52
CA VAL A 334 -8.14 -19.17 10.38
C VAL A 334 -7.71 -18.97 8.93
N ILE A 335 -8.27 -17.97 8.26
CA ILE A 335 -7.87 -17.55 6.93
C ILE A 335 -6.97 -16.32 7.09
N ASP A 336 -5.67 -16.53 6.97
CA ASP A 336 -4.68 -15.47 7.14
C ASP A 336 -4.42 -14.74 5.81
N VAL A 337 -4.91 -13.48 5.74
CA VAL A 337 -4.67 -12.54 4.63
C VAL A 337 -3.87 -11.32 5.09
N SER A 338 -3.25 -11.39 6.26
CA SER A 338 -2.56 -10.25 6.90
C SER A 338 -1.43 -9.64 6.07
N LEU A 339 -0.79 -10.43 5.22
CA LEU A 339 0.27 -9.97 4.30
C LEU A 339 -0.18 -9.92 2.83
N ASN A 340 -1.48 -10.03 2.57
CA ASN A 340 -2.03 -10.10 1.23
C ASN A 340 -2.43 -8.70 0.72
N SER A 341 -1.69 -8.16 -0.22
CA SER A 341 -1.97 -6.86 -0.84
C SER A 341 -2.98 -6.93 -2.00
N GLY A 342 -3.70 -8.05 -2.15
CA GLY A 342 -4.76 -8.18 -3.16
C GLY A 342 -4.46 -9.17 -4.28
N GLY A 343 -5.07 -8.90 -5.43
CA GLY A 343 -4.96 -9.73 -6.63
C GLY A 343 -6.23 -9.72 -7.48
N MET A 344 -6.61 -10.88 -8.02
CA MET A 344 -7.78 -11.03 -8.88
C MET A 344 -9.07 -11.17 -8.07
N THR A 345 -10.07 -10.36 -8.40
CA THR A 345 -11.39 -10.40 -7.76
C THR A 345 -12.08 -11.75 -7.96
N GLU A 346 -11.92 -12.39 -9.11
CA GLU A 346 -12.49 -13.71 -9.39
C GLU A 346 -11.96 -14.79 -8.44
N ASN A 347 -10.72 -14.66 -7.97
CA ASN A 347 -10.15 -15.59 -6.99
C ASN A 347 -10.71 -15.39 -5.58
N ILE A 348 -11.19 -14.18 -5.24
CA ILE A 348 -11.95 -13.91 -4.02
C ILE A 348 -13.22 -14.76 -4.05
N PHE A 349 -14.02 -14.59 -5.08
CA PHE A 349 -15.31 -15.25 -5.21
C PHE A 349 -15.17 -16.76 -5.28
N TYR A 350 -14.16 -17.25 -6.01
CA TYR A 350 -13.84 -18.67 -6.01
C TYR A 350 -13.48 -19.20 -4.61
N THR A 351 -12.88 -18.38 -3.76
CA THR A 351 -12.59 -18.75 -2.36
C THR A 351 -13.85 -18.71 -1.51
N LEU A 352 -14.69 -17.70 -1.70
CA LEU A 352 -15.97 -17.58 -1.00
C LEU A 352 -16.93 -18.73 -1.31
N ASP A 353 -16.92 -19.29 -2.55
CA ASP A 353 -17.71 -20.46 -2.91
C ASP A 353 -17.49 -21.66 -1.98
N TYR A 354 -16.32 -21.80 -1.36
CA TYR A 354 -16.03 -22.84 -0.37
C TYR A 354 -16.52 -22.52 1.04
N LEU A 355 -16.94 -21.29 1.31
CA LEU A 355 -17.17 -20.79 2.67
C LEU A 355 -18.60 -20.32 2.90
N VAL A 356 -19.33 -19.92 1.85
CA VAL A 356 -20.66 -19.31 1.96
C VAL A 356 -21.69 -20.04 1.08
N ASP A 357 -22.97 -19.94 1.45
CA ASP A 357 -24.09 -20.61 0.80
C ASP A 357 -24.88 -19.69 -0.11
N GLU A 358 -24.84 -18.40 0.20
CA GLU A 358 -25.71 -17.41 -0.40
C GLU A 358 -25.03 -16.71 -1.57
N PRO A 359 -25.81 -16.23 -2.53
CA PRO A 359 -25.29 -15.37 -3.58
C PRO A 359 -24.67 -14.10 -3.00
N ILE A 360 -23.61 -13.61 -3.64
CA ILE A 360 -22.87 -12.43 -3.21
C ILE A 360 -23.28 -11.26 -4.10
N THR A 361 -23.69 -10.15 -3.50
CA THR A 361 -23.93 -8.90 -4.23
C THR A 361 -22.62 -8.13 -4.36
N ILE A 362 -22.28 -7.78 -5.58
CA ILE A 362 -21.12 -6.95 -5.94
C ILE A 362 -21.65 -5.60 -6.39
N ILE A 363 -21.19 -4.53 -5.75
CA ILE A 363 -21.60 -3.18 -6.06
C ILE A 363 -20.38 -2.47 -6.65
N ASP A 364 -20.39 -2.27 -7.95
CA ASP A 364 -19.29 -1.64 -8.68
C ASP A 364 -19.71 -0.27 -9.21
N LYS A 365 -18.81 0.71 -9.13
CA LYS A 365 -18.89 1.99 -9.82
C LYS A 365 -17.94 1.99 -10.99
N TYR A 366 -18.35 2.60 -12.08
CA TYR A 366 -17.55 2.78 -13.30
C TYR A 366 -17.57 4.24 -13.73
N LEU A 367 -16.39 4.81 -13.95
CA LEU A 367 -16.25 6.12 -14.58
C LEU A 367 -15.78 5.92 -16.03
N ILE A 368 -16.59 6.38 -16.98
CA ILE A 368 -16.31 6.23 -18.42
C ILE A 368 -15.57 7.46 -18.93
N HIS A 369 -14.41 7.22 -19.52
CA HIS A 369 -13.61 8.21 -20.23
C HIS A 369 -12.84 7.51 -21.38
N GLU A 370 -12.15 8.27 -22.22
CA GLU A 370 -11.47 7.73 -23.43
C GLU A 370 -10.56 6.52 -23.16
N TYR A 371 -9.83 6.54 -22.03
CA TYR A 371 -8.89 5.46 -21.68
C TYR A 371 -9.56 4.27 -20.96
N SER A 372 -10.75 4.43 -20.42
CA SER A 372 -11.44 3.39 -19.65
C SER A 372 -12.47 2.63 -20.47
N ARG A 373 -13.06 3.24 -21.49
CA ARG A 373 -14.19 2.72 -22.26
C ARG A 373 -13.95 1.31 -22.81
N GLU A 374 -12.86 1.12 -23.54
CA GLU A 374 -12.51 -0.20 -24.12
C GLU A 374 -12.29 -1.26 -23.03
N ILE A 375 -11.63 -0.85 -21.92
CA ILE A 375 -11.35 -1.77 -20.80
C ILE A 375 -12.65 -2.14 -20.09
N ALA A 376 -13.56 -1.19 -19.88
CA ALA A 376 -14.86 -1.42 -19.27
C ALA A 376 -15.71 -2.37 -20.11
N CYS A 377 -15.80 -2.16 -21.42
CA CYS A 377 -16.50 -3.08 -22.34
C CYS A 377 -15.91 -4.49 -22.26
N LYS A 378 -14.59 -4.63 -22.31
CA LYS A 378 -13.92 -5.94 -22.16
C LYS A 378 -14.21 -6.60 -20.81
N ASN A 379 -14.23 -5.84 -19.73
CA ASN A 379 -14.53 -6.40 -18.42
C ASN A 379 -15.97 -6.91 -18.37
N ILE A 380 -16.94 -6.14 -18.86
CA ILE A 380 -18.34 -6.56 -18.96
C ILE A 380 -18.49 -7.80 -19.86
N GLU A 381 -17.83 -7.81 -21.00
CA GLU A 381 -17.83 -8.97 -21.92
C GLU A 381 -17.36 -10.26 -21.24
N ASN A 382 -16.38 -10.16 -20.35
CA ASN A 382 -15.81 -11.29 -19.61
C ASN A 382 -16.57 -11.62 -18.30
N THR A 383 -17.52 -10.80 -17.88
CA THR A 383 -18.31 -11.03 -16.66
C THR A 383 -19.36 -12.10 -16.93
N ARG A 384 -19.18 -13.28 -16.32
CA ARG A 384 -20.04 -14.45 -16.55
C ARG A 384 -21.37 -14.38 -15.83
N GLU A 385 -21.39 -13.65 -14.76
CA GLU A 385 -22.53 -13.45 -13.86
C GLU A 385 -23.65 -12.66 -14.53
N LEU A 386 -23.32 -11.88 -15.57
CA LEU A 386 -24.31 -11.14 -16.35
C LEU A 386 -24.97 -12.05 -17.38
N ALA A 387 -26.29 -11.96 -17.50
CA ALA A 387 -27.02 -12.58 -18.60
C ALA A 387 -26.54 -12.02 -19.95
N PRO A 388 -26.61 -12.80 -21.04
CA PRO A 388 -26.17 -12.32 -22.37
C PRO A 388 -26.81 -11.00 -22.79
N GLU A 389 -28.10 -10.85 -22.54
CA GLU A 389 -28.88 -9.64 -22.88
C GLU A 389 -28.40 -8.42 -22.07
N ASP A 390 -28.17 -8.59 -20.76
CA ASP A 390 -27.67 -7.52 -19.87
C ASP A 390 -26.26 -7.11 -20.29
N ARG A 391 -25.44 -8.06 -20.69
CA ARG A 391 -24.08 -7.81 -21.15
C ARG A 391 -24.07 -7.00 -22.44
N GLU A 392 -24.86 -7.39 -23.45
CA GLU A 392 -24.99 -6.65 -24.70
C GLU A 392 -25.52 -5.24 -24.46
N PHE A 393 -26.54 -5.11 -23.59
CA PHE A 393 -27.07 -3.81 -23.21
C PHE A 393 -26.00 -2.92 -22.56
N LEU A 394 -25.26 -3.43 -21.58
CA LEU A 394 -24.21 -2.66 -20.89
C LEU A 394 -23.07 -2.26 -21.84
N ILE A 395 -22.66 -3.13 -22.72
CA ILE A 395 -21.61 -2.83 -23.72
C ILE A 395 -22.09 -1.73 -24.67
N SER A 396 -23.33 -1.84 -25.18
CA SER A 396 -23.93 -0.81 -26.05
C SER A 396 -24.02 0.52 -25.30
N TYR A 397 -24.53 0.49 -24.08
CA TYR A 397 -24.63 1.68 -23.21
C TYR A 397 -23.27 2.35 -23.01
N ILE A 398 -22.26 1.60 -22.57
CA ILE A 398 -20.90 2.11 -22.32
C ILE A 398 -20.28 2.69 -23.60
N SER A 399 -20.58 2.10 -24.76
CA SER A 399 -20.06 2.59 -26.04
C SER A 399 -20.59 3.96 -26.44
N GLU A 400 -21.80 4.30 -26.01
CA GLU A 400 -22.53 5.49 -26.43
C GLU A 400 -22.57 6.61 -25.38
N VAL A 401 -22.43 6.28 -24.08
CA VAL A 401 -22.54 7.29 -23.03
C VAL A 401 -21.42 8.33 -23.13
N PRO A 402 -21.70 9.61 -22.78
CA PRO A 402 -20.70 10.66 -22.74
C PRO A 402 -19.55 10.35 -21.80
N GLU A 403 -18.36 10.87 -22.10
CA GLU A 403 -17.25 10.86 -21.16
C GLU A 403 -17.58 11.63 -19.88
N GLY A 404 -17.02 11.20 -18.74
CA GLY A 404 -17.34 11.71 -17.42
C GLY A 404 -18.58 11.06 -16.80
N THR A 405 -19.25 10.14 -17.49
CA THR A 405 -20.40 9.42 -16.93
C THR A 405 -19.95 8.43 -15.87
N LEU A 406 -20.46 8.63 -14.65
CA LEU A 406 -20.32 7.68 -13.54
C LEU A 406 -21.60 6.85 -13.41
N PHE A 407 -21.51 5.55 -13.47
CA PHE A 407 -22.65 4.66 -13.25
C PHE A 407 -22.31 3.57 -12.24
N ARG A 408 -23.35 2.99 -11.63
CA ARG A 408 -23.24 1.88 -10.67
C ARG A 408 -23.90 0.63 -11.23
N THR A 409 -23.29 -0.51 -10.98
CA THR A 409 -23.88 -1.83 -11.23
C THR A 409 -24.02 -2.57 -9.91
N ASP A 410 -25.18 -3.18 -9.69
CA ASP A 410 -25.44 -4.07 -8.56
C ASP A 410 -25.57 -5.48 -9.15
N THR A 411 -24.47 -6.22 -9.17
CA THR A 411 -24.40 -7.55 -9.77
C THR A 411 -24.55 -8.62 -8.70
N VAL A 412 -25.53 -9.53 -8.88
CA VAL A 412 -25.68 -10.69 -8.01
C VAL A 412 -24.89 -11.84 -8.61
N ARG A 413 -23.84 -12.24 -7.91
CA ARG A 413 -23.04 -13.39 -8.28
C ARG A 413 -23.54 -14.63 -7.56
N HIS A 414 -24.03 -15.59 -8.32
CA HIS A 414 -24.34 -16.93 -7.83
C HIS A 414 -23.05 -17.76 -7.67
N LEU A 415 -23.10 -18.81 -6.86
CA LEU A 415 -21.98 -19.71 -6.66
C LEU A 415 -21.50 -20.32 -7.99
N GLU A 416 -20.20 -20.27 -8.27
CA GLU A 416 -19.63 -20.77 -9.53
C GLU A 416 -19.82 -22.28 -9.70
N HIS A 417 -19.96 -23.00 -8.60
CA HIS A 417 -20.03 -24.46 -8.55
C HIS A 417 -21.44 -25.01 -8.25
N GLY A 418 -22.48 -24.16 -8.30
CA GLY A 418 -23.85 -24.55 -7.96
C GLY A 418 -24.09 -24.57 -6.44
N PRO A 419 -25.19 -25.19 -5.98
CA PRO A 419 -25.52 -25.26 -4.57
C PRO A 419 -24.42 -25.95 -3.76
N PRO A 420 -24.30 -25.62 -2.46
CA PRO A 420 -23.26 -26.15 -1.57
C PRO A 420 -23.09 -27.66 -1.60
N ALA A 421 -24.19 -28.39 -1.82
CA ALA A 421 -24.21 -29.86 -1.91
C ALA A 421 -23.39 -30.42 -3.11
N GLU A 422 -23.12 -29.63 -4.13
CA GLU A 422 -22.39 -30.04 -5.31
C GLU A 422 -20.89 -29.72 -5.22
N LEU A 423 -20.50 -28.77 -4.37
CA LEU A 423 -19.10 -28.40 -4.17
C LEU A 423 -18.44 -29.35 -3.16
N LYS A 424 -17.54 -30.20 -3.66
CA LYS A 424 -16.76 -31.10 -2.81
C LYS A 424 -15.83 -30.31 -1.88
N HIS A 425 -15.76 -30.75 -0.62
CA HIS A 425 -14.88 -30.20 0.42
C HIS A 425 -15.21 -28.75 0.79
N ARG A 426 -16.48 -28.39 0.76
CA ARG A 426 -16.94 -27.13 1.31
C ARG A 426 -16.71 -27.12 2.81
N TYR A 427 -16.38 -25.95 3.36
CA TYR A 427 -16.11 -25.80 4.77
C TYR A 427 -17.30 -25.21 5.53
N GLU A 428 -17.82 -25.94 6.50
CA GLU A 428 -18.98 -25.58 7.32
C GLU A 428 -18.62 -25.19 8.76
N GLY A 429 -17.38 -25.45 9.21
CA GLY A 429 -16.91 -25.09 10.54
C GLY A 429 -16.74 -23.57 10.74
N ASN A 430 -16.23 -23.16 11.88
CA ASN A 430 -16.03 -21.75 12.22
C ASN A 430 -14.90 -21.11 11.39
N VAL A 431 -15.11 -19.88 10.95
CA VAL A 431 -14.13 -19.11 10.15
C VAL A 431 -13.71 -17.85 10.89
N TYR A 432 -12.43 -17.58 10.89
CA TYR A 432 -11.81 -16.33 11.35
C TYR A 432 -10.94 -15.78 10.23
N VAL A 433 -11.02 -14.48 9.96
CA VAL A 433 -10.15 -13.84 8.94
C VAL A 433 -9.13 -12.96 9.63
N LEU A 434 -7.86 -13.30 9.52
CA LEU A 434 -6.78 -12.49 10.08
C LEU A 434 -6.32 -11.45 9.08
N THR A 435 -6.42 -10.16 9.47
CA THR A 435 -6.06 -9.01 8.66
C THR A 435 -4.96 -8.16 9.31
N SER A 436 -4.33 -7.31 8.53
CA SER A 436 -3.43 -6.25 9.00
C SER A 436 -3.53 -5.02 8.10
N HIS A 437 -2.82 -3.96 8.44
CA HIS A 437 -2.70 -2.77 7.58
C HIS A 437 -2.08 -3.04 6.19
N LEU A 438 -1.52 -4.23 5.96
CA LEU A 438 -1.04 -4.69 4.65
C LEU A 438 -2.10 -5.44 3.84
N THR A 439 -3.22 -5.82 4.46
CA THR A 439 -4.39 -6.39 3.77
C THR A 439 -5.01 -5.30 2.91
N TYR A 440 -5.00 -5.48 1.59
CA TYR A 440 -5.38 -4.41 0.67
C TYR A 440 -6.11 -4.93 -0.55
N SER A 441 -6.89 -4.05 -1.23
CA SER A 441 -7.54 -4.35 -2.51
C SER A 441 -8.40 -5.63 -2.43
N ALA A 442 -8.20 -6.60 -3.30
CA ALA A 442 -8.93 -7.87 -3.33
C ALA A 442 -8.95 -8.60 -1.96
N ALA A 443 -7.87 -8.53 -1.18
CA ALA A 443 -7.81 -9.18 0.13
C ALA A 443 -8.73 -8.49 1.15
N GLN A 444 -8.86 -7.18 1.06
CA GLN A 444 -9.79 -6.40 1.87
C GLN A 444 -11.24 -6.71 1.48
N LEU A 445 -11.56 -6.76 0.18
CA LEU A 445 -12.89 -7.15 -0.30
C LEU A 445 -13.28 -8.54 0.22
N PHE A 446 -12.36 -9.51 0.20
CA PHE A 446 -12.59 -10.84 0.76
C PHE A 446 -12.96 -10.78 2.24
N ALA A 447 -12.17 -10.08 3.07
CA ALA A 447 -12.45 -9.97 4.51
C ALA A 447 -13.80 -9.29 4.78
N ARG A 448 -14.14 -8.23 4.03
CA ARG A 448 -15.42 -7.52 4.15
C ARG A 448 -16.61 -8.40 3.73
N HIS A 449 -16.50 -9.21 2.69
CA HIS A 449 -17.57 -10.14 2.32
C HIS A 449 -17.82 -11.18 3.41
N ILE A 450 -16.77 -11.79 3.99
CA ILE A 450 -16.91 -12.74 5.11
C ILE A 450 -17.65 -12.08 6.28
N GLN A 451 -17.27 -10.85 6.64
CA GLN A 451 -17.88 -10.11 7.74
C GLN A 451 -19.33 -9.74 7.44
N LYS A 452 -19.63 -9.19 6.26
CA LYS A 452 -20.99 -8.79 5.86
C LYS A 452 -21.96 -9.98 5.82
N LEU A 453 -21.48 -11.13 5.34
CA LEU A 453 -22.28 -12.36 5.27
C LEU A 453 -22.40 -13.07 6.63
N GLY A 454 -21.84 -12.51 7.71
CA GLY A 454 -21.86 -13.13 9.04
C GLY A 454 -21.15 -14.49 9.11
N ARG A 455 -20.28 -14.79 8.13
CA ARG A 455 -19.63 -16.10 8.01
C ARG A 455 -18.55 -16.30 9.06
N GLY A 456 -18.00 -15.22 9.59
CA GLY A 456 -17.02 -15.24 10.67
C GLY A 456 -16.44 -13.87 10.95
N PRO A 457 -15.80 -13.70 12.14
CA PRO A 457 -15.21 -12.43 12.53
C PRO A 457 -13.90 -12.14 11.78
N VAL A 458 -13.65 -10.83 11.59
CA VAL A 458 -12.37 -10.29 11.16
C VAL A 458 -11.54 -9.97 12.40
N ALA A 459 -10.34 -10.53 12.47
CA ALA A 459 -9.40 -10.38 13.60
C ALA A 459 -8.09 -9.72 13.16
N GLY A 460 -7.41 -9.07 14.09
CA GLY A 460 -6.12 -8.44 13.86
C GLY A 460 -6.19 -6.93 13.82
N GLN A 461 -5.64 -6.30 12.79
CA GLN A 461 -5.71 -4.86 12.53
C GLN A 461 -6.67 -4.61 11.36
N HIS A 462 -7.24 -3.41 11.27
CA HIS A 462 -8.06 -3.05 10.11
C HIS A 462 -7.23 -3.12 8.81
N CYS A 463 -7.90 -3.35 7.70
CA CYS A 463 -7.26 -3.35 6.38
C CYS A 463 -6.64 -1.98 6.06
N GLY A 464 -5.66 -1.96 5.18
CA GLY A 464 -4.93 -0.73 4.84
C GLY A 464 -5.70 0.23 3.93
N GLY A 465 -6.73 -0.24 3.24
CA GLY A 465 -7.56 0.56 2.34
C GLY A 465 -8.89 0.98 2.96
N TYR A 466 -9.53 1.97 2.35
CA TYR A 466 -10.86 2.46 2.70
C TYR A 466 -11.97 1.47 2.29
N ASN A 467 -13.21 1.67 2.79
CA ASN A 467 -14.35 0.80 2.45
C ASN A 467 -14.68 0.82 0.95
N GLU A 468 -14.47 1.94 0.26
CA GLU A 468 -14.50 1.98 -1.19
C GLU A 468 -13.15 1.53 -1.76
N VAL A 469 -13.13 0.37 -2.39
CA VAL A 469 -11.94 -0.24 -2.96
C VAL A 469 -11.88 0.03 -4.46
N THR A 470 -10.95 0.86 -4.88
CA THR A 470 -10.73 1.16 -6.30
C THR A 470 -10.06 0.00 -7.03
N GLY A 471 -10.19 -0.02 -8.36
CA GLY A 471 -9.61 -1.08 -9.18
C GLY A 471 -9.60 -0.76 -10.67
N ASN A 472 -9.26 -1.74 -11.50
CA ASN A 472 -9.24 -1.63 -12.96
C ASN A 472 -8.69 -0.28 -13.44
N ALA A 473 -7.40 -0.07 -13.30
CA ALA A 473 -6.79 1.19 -13.66
C ALA A 473 -6.47 1.26 -15.15
N ALA A 474 -6.85 2.37 -15.77
CA ALA A 474 -6.45 2.69 -17.13
C ALA A 474 -4.99 3.20 -17.14
N ARG A 475 -4.25 2.85 -18.19
CA ARG A 475 -2.93 3.41 -18.46
C ARG A 475 -3.07 4.68 -19.27
N ILE A 476 -2.59 5.78 -18.72
CA ILE A 476 -2.61 7.08 -19.37
C ILE A 476 -1.16 7.54 -19.56
N PRO A 477 -0.70 7.73 -20.81
CA PRO A 477 0.65 8.24 -21.07
C PRO A 477 0.74 9.74 -20.78
N LEU A 478 1.84 10.18 -20.16
CA LEU A 478 2.15 11.59 -20.06
C LEU A 478 2.49 12.15 -21.44
N PRO A 479 1.98 13.34 -21.81
CA PRO A 479 2.14 13.90 -23.14
C PRO A 479 3.60 14.13 -23.56
N ASN A 480 4.45 14.59 -22.62
CA ASN A 480 5.81 15.01 -22.93
C ASN A 480 6.87 14.01 -22.47
N PHE A 481 6.70 13.40 -21.31
CA PHE A 481 7.69 12.47 -20.76
C PHE A 481 7.43 11.00 -21.13
N HIS A 482 6.32 10.69 -21.78
CA HIS A 482 5.94 9.34 -22.25
C HIS A 482 6.06 8.27 -21.14
N ILE A 483 5.77 8.66 -19.92
CA ILE A 483 5.67 7.78 -18.76
C ILE A 483 4.19 7.50 -18.53
N ASP A 484 3.81 6.23 -18.46
CA ASP A 484 2.43 5.87 -18.14
C ASP A 484 2.17 6.06 -16.65
N PHE A 485 0.98 6.56 -16.31
CA PHE A 485 0.44 6.46 -14.97
C PHE A 485 -0.89 5.69 -14.98
N MET A 486 -1.21 5.10 -13.85
CA MET A 486 -2.39 4.25 -13.68
C MET A 486 -3.47 5.03 -12.96
N VAL A 487 -4.63 5.14 -13.57
CA VAL A 487 -5.80 5.84 -13.01
C VAL A 487 -6.94 4.84 -12.83
N PRO A 488 -7.34 4.51 -11.60
CA PRO A 488 -8.49 3.67 -11.35
C PRO A 488 -9.78 4.27 -11.90
N PHE A 489 -10.52 3.50 -12.67
CA PHE A 489 -11.82 3.92 -13.21
C PHE A 489 -12.99 3.08 -12.69
N THR A 490 -12.71 2.09 -11.83
CA THR A 490 -13.74 1.34 -11.09
C THR A 490 -13.51 1.43 -9.61
N ALA A 491 -14.60 1.31 -8.84
CA ALA A 491 -14.55 1.14 -7.39
C ALA A 491 -15.62 0.14 -6.96
N THR A 492 -15.26 -0.75 -6.03
CA THR A 492 -16.15 -1.77 -5.47
C THR A 492 -16.50 -1.42 -4.03
N ILE A 493 -17.78 -1.50 -3.67
CA ILE A 493 -18.31 -1.29 -2.33
C ILE A 493 -18.97 -2.59 -1.87
N VAL A 494 -18.64 -3.07 -0.67
CA VAL A 494 -19.25 -4.28 -0.12
C VAL A 494 -20.53 -3.96 0.62
N ASP A 495 -20.58 -2.85 1.34
CA ASP A 495 -21.78 -2.40 2.07
C ASP A 495 -22.02 -0.90 1.84
N LEU A 496 -23.21 -0.56 1.34
CA LEU A 496 -23.62 0.83 1.08
C LEU A 496 -23.85 1.65 2.37
N ASN A 497 -23.93 0.99 3.52
CA ASN A 497 -24.06 1.68 4.80
C ASN A 497 -22.71 2.10 5.39
N ASP A 498 -21.61 1.61 4.84
CA ASP A 498 -20.28 2.03 5.26
C ASP A 498 -19.97 3.43 4.71
N ASP A 499 -19.27 4.24 5.49
CA ASP A 499 -18.62 5.43 4.95
C ASP A 499 -17.53 4.98 3.95
N PRO A 500 -17.60 5.40 2.67
CA PRO A 500 -16.67 4.95 1.65
C PRO A 500 -15.21 5.30 1.95
N PHE A 501 -14.96 6.35 2.75
CA PHE A 501 -13.63 6.86 3.07
C PHE A 501 -13.20 6.59 4.52
N ASP A 502 -13.89 5.67 5.21
CA ASP A 502 -13.45 5.13 6.50
C ASP A 502 -12.80 3.74 6.31
N TYR A 503 -12.05 3.32 7.32
CA TYR A 503 -11.42 1.99 7.31
C TYR A 503 -12.41 0.91 7.76
N PRO A 504 -12.32 -0.32 7.19
CA PRO A 504 -13.12 -1.45 7.65
C PRO A 504 -12.92 -1.73 9.14
N LYS A 505 -14.00 -1.93 9.87
CA LYS A 505 -13.96 -2.30 11.29
C LYS A 505 -13.45 -3.72 11.47
N VAL A 506 -12.82 -3.96 12.62
CA VAL A 506 -12.30 -5.26 13.05
C VAL A 506 -13.12 -5.74 14.23
N ASP A 507 -13.56 -7.00 14.20
CA ASP A 507 -14.39 -7.58 15.27
C ASP A 507 -13.54 -7.99 16.48
N ILE A 508 -12.34 -8.52 16.24
CA ILE A 508 -11.38 -8.96 17.26
C ILE A 508 -10.06 -8.20 17.07
N PRO A 509 -9.92 -7.00 17.65
CA PRO A 509 -8.69 -6.22 17.50
C PRO A 509 -7.51 -6.89 18.21
N ILE A 510 -6.37 -7.01 17.50
CA ILE A 510 -5.13 -7.58 18.01
C ILE A 510 -4.00 -6.58 17.82
N GLU A 511 -3.46 -6.13 18.93
CA GLU A 511 -2.37 -5.17 18.97
C GLU A 511 -1.07 -5.84 19.42
N HIS A 512 0.05 -5.34 18.89
CA HIS A 512 1.39 -5.74 19.28
C HIS A 512 2.15 -4.56 19.87
N PRO A 513 2.72 -4.67 21.08
CA PRO A 513 3.75 -3.77 21.54
C PRO A 513 5.01 -3.90 20.67
N PHE A 514 5.74 -2.77 20.52
CA PHE A 514 6.98 -2.77 19.72
C PHE A 514 8.01 -3.77 20.24
N GLU A 515 8.15 -3.90 21.53
CA GLU A 515 9.11 -4.80 22.19
C GLU A 515 8.84 -6.27 21.84
N GLU A 516 7.59 -6.71 21.83
CA GLU A 516 7.22 -8.06 21.42
C GLU A 516 7.46 -8.27 19.92
N TRP A 517 7.12 -7.27 19.10
CA TRP A 517 7.41 -7.30 17.69
C TRP A 517 8.92 -7.42 17.42
N LEU A 518 9.75 -6.65 18.15
CA LEU A 518 11.21 -6.69 18.03
C LEU A 518 11.77 -8.05 18.43
N ARG A 519 11.26 -8.64 19.53
CA ARG A 519 11.62 -9.99 19.99
C ARG A 519 10.98 -11.11 19.19
N ARG A 520 10.01 -10.77 18.33
CA ARG A 520 9.21 -11.73 17.52
C ARG A 520 8.40 -12.69 18.38
N GLU A 521 7.92 -12.21 19.47
CA GLU A 521 7.04 -12.93 20.39
C GLU A 521 5.59 -12.68 20.01
N ASN A 522 4.74 -13.71 20.16
CA ASN A 522 3.28 -13.60 20.11
C ASN A 522 2.75 -12.76 18.93
N ASN A 523 3.07 -13.13 17.69
CA ASN A 523 2.52 -12.44 16.52
C ASN A 523 0.98 -12.50 16.47
N SER A 524 0.34 -11.74 15.57
CA SER A 524 -1.12 -11.66 15.49
C SER A 524 -1.79 -13.03 15.33
N LEU A 525 -1.18 -13.92 14.58
CA LEU A 525 -1.69 -15.29 14.41
C LEU A 525 -1.62 -16.07 15.72
N ASP A 526 -0.48 -16.03 16.44
CA ASP A 526 -0.33 -16.73 17.72
C ASP A 526 -1.34 -16.26 18.76
N ARG A 527 -1.60 -14.94 18.80
CA ARG A 527 -2.62 -14.35 19.69
C ARG A 527 -4.02 -14.78 19.31
N LEU A 528 -4.36 -14.79 18.03
CA LEU A 528 -5.65 -15.27 17.56
C LEU A 528 -5.85 -16.76 17.90
N LEU A 529 -4.84 -17.58 17.67
CA LEU A 529 -4.87 -19.00 18.03
C LEU A 529 -5.05 -19.22 19.54
N TYR A 530 -4.43 -18.38 20.37
CA TYR A 530 -4.64 -18.41 21.81
C TYR A 530 -6.09 -18.07 22.20
N ILE A 531 -6.70 -17.05 21.59
CA ILE A 531 -8.09 -16.65 21.82
C ILE A 531 -9.02 -17.82 21.46
N ILE A 532 -8.89 -18.39 20.26
CA ILE A 532 -9.71 -19.51 19.80
C ILE A 532 -9.61 -20.73 20.74
N ARG A 533 -8.39 -21.07 21.18
CA ARG A 533 -8.19 -22.19 22.12
C ARG A 533 -8.82 -21.95 23.48
N LYS A 534 -8.78 -20.70 23.96
CA LYS A 534 -9.41 -20.32 25.23
C LYS A 534 -10.92 -20.44 25.16
N ASP A 535 -11.54 -19.91 24.11
CA ASP A 535 -12.98 -19.93 23.90
C ASP A 535 -13.50 -21.38 23.77
N ASN A 536 -12.77 -22.24 23.05
CA ASN A 536 -13.12 -23.66 22.93
C ASN A 536 -13.04 -24.43 24.25
N LYS A 537 -12.10 -24.07 25.15
CA LYS A 537 -12.02 -24.66 26.50
C LYS A 537 -13.21 -24.26 27.36
N THR A 538 -13.54 -22.97 27.38
CA THR A 538 -14.68 -22.43 28.14
C THR A 538 -15.98 -23.05 27.67
N ALA A 539 -16.23 -23.11 26.36
CA ALA A 539 -17.42 -23.80 25.81
C ALA A 539 -17.47 -25.31 26.18
N GLY A 540 -16.31 -25.99 26.18
CA GLY A 540 -16.21 -27.39 26.59
C GLY A 540 -16.44 -27.63 28.08
N GLU A 541 -16.10 -26.68 28.94
CA GLU A 541 -16.39 -26.72 30.38
C GLU A 541 -17.89 -26.49 30.66
N GLU A 542 -18.52 -25.49 30.04
CA GLU A 542 -19.95 -25.21 30.13
C GLU A 542 -20.82 -26.41 29.68
N ILE A 543 -20.44 -27.11 28.61
CA ILE A 543 -21.13 -28.30 28.14
C ILE A 543 -21.03 -29.45 29.16
N ARG A 544 -19.88 -29.59 29.83
CA ARG A 544 -19.69 -30.60 30.88
C ARG A 544 -20.46 -30.32 32.16
N GLU A 545 -20.67 -29.04 32.50
CA GLU A 545 -21.48 -28.64 33.65
C GLU A 545 -22.99 -28.81 33.39
N LEU A 546 -23.41 -28.80 32.11
CA LEU A 546 -24.80 -28.98 31.70
C LEU A 546 -25.19 -30.46 31.44
N SER A 547 -24.22 -31.35 31.35
CA SER A 547 -24.37 -32.79 31.13
C SER A 547 -24.21 -33.59 32.44
#